data_701ef792ebd042e8a9feacf7e484c617
#
_entry.id   701ef792ebd042e8a9feacf7e484c617
#
_cell.length_a   1.000
_cell.length_b   1.000
_cell.length_c   1.000
_cell.angle_alpha   90.00
_cell.angle_beta   90.00
_cell.angle_gamma   90.00
#
_symmetry.space_group_name_H-M   'P 1'
#
loop_
_entity.id
_entity.type
_entity.pdbx_description
1 polymer ?
#
loop_
_entity_poly.entity_id
_entity_poly.type
_entity_poly.pdbx_seq_one_letter_code
_entity_poly.pdbx_strand_id
1 'polypeptide(L)'
;MFAAWRNWRDKRRVKKMGYTEAEWDAAVGDWPVLQRYQGDERARLRDLSFRFLARKSVAPGNHFAITDAMCLRIATMACVPILELGLDWYDGWYTVILYEGDFIPNRPWQTEDGVVHASSPVLAGEAWHQGPVILSWESVLEAGQGSNVVIHEMSHKLDMRRNGANGAPPLHPGM
;
A
#
# COMPACT_ATOMS: atom_id res chain seq x y z
N MET A 1 -21.49 -12.57 -10.32
CA MET A 1 -22.34 -11.36 -10.17
C MET A 1 -21.68 -10.31 -9.27
N PHE A 2 -21.22 -10.62 -8.07
CA PHE A 2 -20.58 -9.66 -7.12
C PHE A 2 -19.29 -9.00 -7.65
N ALA A 3 -18.42 -9.72 -8.36
CA ALA A 3 -17.18 -9.17 -8.90
C ALA A 3 -17.43 -8.12 -10.00
N ALA A 4 -18.41 -8.35 -10.88
CA ALA A 4 -18.79 -7.40 -11.93
C ALA A 4 -19.37 -6.11 -11.35
N TRP A 5 -20.21 -6.21 -10.32
CA TRP A 5 -20.76 -5.06 -9.60
C TRP A 5 -19.67 -4.25 -8.87
N ARG A 6 -18.71 -4.92 -8.20
CA ARG A 6 -17.56 -4.25 -7.57
C ARG A 6 -16.73 -3.50 -8.61
N ASN A 7 -16.41 -4.14 -9.72
CA ASN A 7 -15.64 -3.53 -10.80
C ASN A 7 -16.34 -2.29 -11.39
N TRP A 8 -17.66 -2.36 -11.60
CA TRP A 8 -18.45 -1.22 -12.05
C TRP A 8 -18.44 -0.05 -11.05
N ARG A 9 -18.59 -0.35 -9.74
CA ARG A 9 -18.54 0.65 -8.68
C ARG A 9 -17.18 1.32 -8.59
N ASP A 10 -16.09 0.54 -8.70
CA ASP A 10 -14.73 1.08 -8.68
C ASP A 10 -14.51 2.01 -9.89
N LYS A 11 -14.89 1.61 -11.09
CA LYS A 11 -14.80 2.45 -12.29
C LYS A 11 -15.54 3.79 -12.13
N ARG A 12 -16.73 3.80 -11.51
CA ARG A 12 -17.45 5.05 -11.23
C ARG A 12 -16.71 5.95 -10.25
N ARG A 13 -16.11 5.36 -9.19
CA ARG A 13 -15.33 6.10 -8.22
C ARG A 13 -14.05 6.68 -8.84
N VAL A 14 -13.32 5.88 -9.59
CA VAL A 14 -12.13 6.32 -10.35
C VAL A 14 -12.48 7.50 -11.26
N LYS A 15 -13.56 7.38 -12.04
CA LYS A 15 -14.02 8.49 -12.90
C LYS A 15 -14.34 9.77 -12.11
N LYS A 16 -14.90 9.64 -10.90
CA LYS A 16 -15.23 10.78 -10.04
C LYS A 16 -13.98 11.42 -9.43
N MET A 17 -12.93 10.64 -9.19
CA MET A 17 -11.65 11.15 -8.66
C MET A 17 -10.92 12.01 -9.70
N GLY A 18 -11.11 11.73 -10.99
CA GLY A 18 -10.60 12.57 -12.09
C GLY A 18 -9.11 12.47 -12.35
N TYR A 19 -8.39 11.54 -11.74
CA TYR A 19 -6.95 11.36 -11.99
C TYR A 19 -6.67 11.01 -13.45
N THR A 20 -5.67 11.68 -13.99
CA THR A 20 -5.20 11.51 -15.36
C THR A 20 -3.94 10.64 -15.41
N GLU A 21 -3.65 10.10 -16.61
CA GLU A 21 -2.38 9.41 -16.86
C GLU A 21 -1.17 10.32 -16.65
N ALA A 22 -1.25 11.59 -17.09
CA ALA A 22 -0.18 12.56 -16.93
C ALA A 22 0.14 12.86 -15.45
N GLU A 23 -0.87 12.98 -14.59
CA GLU A 23 -0.68 13.15 -13.15
C GLU A 23 -0.05 11.90 -12.51
N TRP A 24 -0.47 10.72 -12.94
CA TRP A 24 0.12 9.48 -12.49
C TRP A 24 1.58 9.37 -12.92
N ASP A 25 1.90 9.63 -14.20
CA ASP A 25 3.27 9.62 -14.70
C ASP A 25 4.16 10.64 -13.97
N ALA A 26 3.65 11.83 -13.68
CA ALA A 26 4.37 12.83 -12.91
C ALA A 26 4.65 12.40 -11.47
N ALA A 27 3.70 11.68 -10.84
CA ALA A 27 3.84 11.22 -9.45
C ALA A 27 4.84 10.07 -9.28
N VAL A 28 5.04 9.23 -10.31
CA VAL A 28 5.80 7.97 -10.19
C VAL A 28 6.96 7.84 -11.18
N GLY A 29 7.12 8.78 -12.12
CA GLY A 29 8.06 8.66 -13.24
C GLY A 29 9.53 8.61 -12.83
N ASP A 30 9.88 9.16 -11.68
CA ASP A 30 11.22 9.14 -11.09
C ASP A 30 11.53 7.83 -10.32
N TRP A 31 10.54 6.94 -10.11
CA TRP A 31 10.75 5.70 -9.40
C TRP A 31 11.37 4.62 -10.30
N PRO A 32 12.64 4.18 -10.05
CA PRO A 32 13.37 3.30 -10.98
C PRO A 32 12.69 1.95 -11.22
N VAL A 33 11.98 1.41 -10.23
CA VAL A 33 11.30 0.12 -10.36
C VAL A 33 10.18 0.18 -11.39
N LEU A 34 9.55 1.35 -11.58
CA LEU A 34 8.47 1.51 -12.54
C LEU A 34 8.93 1.34 -13.99
N GLN A 35 10.21 1.58 -14.27
CA GLN A 35 10.78 1.41 -15.61
C GLN A 35 10.75 -0.05 -16.10
N ARG A 36 10.59 -1.02 -15.18
CA ARG A 36 10.44 -2.44 -15.52
C ARG A 36 9.09 -2.75 -16.15
N TYR A 37 8.06 -1.94 -15.85
CA TYR A 37 6.70 -2.12 -16.35
C TYR A 37 6.51 -1.33 -17.62
N GLN A 38 6.19 -2.01 -18.73
CA GLN A 38 6.00 -1.40 -20.04
C GLN A 38 4.66 -1.83 -20.65
N GLY A 39 4.17 -1.09 -21.64
CA GLY A 39 2.96 -1.44 -22.39
C GLY A 39 1.76 -1.76 -21.50
N ASP A 40 1.19 -2.95 -21.68
CA ASP A 40 -0.02 -3.39 -20.98
C ASP A 40 0.17 -3.58 -19.49
N GLU A 41 1.37 -3.98 -19.04
CA GLU A 41 1.65 -4.10 -17.60
C GLU A 41 1.64 -2.74 -16.91
N ARG A 42 2.25 -1.73 -17.54
CA ARG A 42 2.26 -0.35 -17.03
C ARG A 42 0.83 0.21 -16.98
N ALA A 43 0.05 0.00 -18.03
CA ALA A 43 -1.35 0.42 -18.07
C ALA A 43 -2.20 -0.27 -17.01
N ARG A 44 -1.98 -1.58 -16.80
CA ARG A 44 -2.65 -2.38 -15.76
C ARG A 44 -2.27 -1.91 -14.35
N LEU A 45 -0.99 -1.61 -14.11
CA LEU A 45 -0.52 -1.10 -12.82
C LEU A 45 -1.16 0.27 -12.50
N ARG A 46 -1.26 1.16 -13.50
CA ARG A 46 -1.95 2.45 -13.37
C ARG A 46 -3.43 2.27 -13.03
N ASP A 47 -4.16 1.45 -13.79
CA ASP A 47 -5.59 1.18 -13.52
C ASP A 47 -5.79 0.61 -12.11
N LEU A 48 -4.93 -0.30 -11.70
CA LEU A 48 -4.96 -0.91 -10.39
C LEU A 48 -4.70 0.11 -9.28
N SER A 49 -3.78 1.06 -9.49
CA SER A 49 -3.47 2.16 -8.56
C SER A 49 -4.66 3.10 -8.37
N PHE A 50 -5.34 3.48 -9.44
CA PHE A 50 -6.56 4.30 -9.35
C PHE A 50 -7.68 3.57 -8.61
N ARG A 51 -7.86 2.28 -8.88
CA ARG A 51 -8.85 1.44 -8.19
C ARG A 51 -8.47 1.20 -6.73
N PHE A 52 -7.18 1.14 -6.40
CA PHE A 52 -6.71 1.12 -5.01
C PHE A 52 -7.21 2.36 -4.26
N LEU A 53 -6.98 3.56 -4.79
CA LEU A 53 -7.45 4.81 -4.20
C LEU A 53 -8.99 4.93 -4.17
N ALA A 54 -9.70 4.27 -5.08
CA ALA A 54 -11.16 4.18 -5.03
C ALA A 54 -11.69 3.28 -3.90
N ARG A 55 -10.87 2.35 -3.37
CA ARG A 55 -11.23 1.43 -2.28
C ARG A 55 -10.58 1.76 -0.95
N LYS A 56 -9.42 2.43 -0.97
CA LYS A 56 -8.59 2.73 0.20
C LYS A 56 -8.46 4.23 0.36
N SER A 57 -8.38 4.69 1.59
CA SER A 57 -8.06 6.08 1.90
C SER A 57 -6.60 6.22 2.31
N VAL A 58 -5.96 7.32 1.91
CA VAL A 58 -4.70 7.77 2.49
C VAL A 58 -5.03 8.94 3.41
N ALA A 59 -4.76 8.79 4.69
CA ALA A 59 -5.08 9.76 5.72
C ALA A 59 -3.79 10.31 6.35
N PRO A 60 -3.75 11.60 6.71
CA PRO A 60 -2.58 12.17 7.39
C PRO A 60 -2.40 11.60 8.79
N GLY A 61 -1.16 11.28 9.13
CA GLY A 61 -0.72 11.15 10.50
C GLY A 61 -0.40 12.55 11.04
N ASN A 62 -0.94 12.89 12.20
CA ASN A 62 -0.85 14.23 12.77
C ASN A 62 -1.41 15.32 11.80
N HIS A 63 -0.66 16.39 11.57
CA HIS A 63 -1.03 17.51 10.70
C HIS A 63 -0.27 17.49 9.36
N PHE A 64 0.27 16.34 8.93
CA PHE A 64 1.00 16.22 7.68
C PHE A 64 0.10 16.49 6.47
N ALA A 65 0.53 17.37 5.58
CA ALA A 65 -0.23 17.72 4.38
C ALA A 65 -0.01 16.67 3.27
N ILE A 66 -1.05 15.93 2.93
CA ILE A 66 -1.00 14.92 1.88
C ILE A 66 -1.45 15.52 0.55
N THR A 67 -0.70 15.22 -0.52
CA THR A 67 -1.02 15.61 -1.90
C THR A 67 -1.52 14.42 -2.72
N ASP A 68 -2.22 14.71 -3.83
CA ASP A 68 -2.63 13.68 -4.78
C ASP A 68 -1.44 12.91 -5.37
N ALA A 69 -0.32 13.57 -5.62
CA ALA A 69 0.91 12.93 -6.09
C ALA A 69 1.44 11.89 -5.07
N MET A 70 1.40 12.19 -3.77
CA MET A 70 1.76 11.24 -2.70
C MET A 70 0.82 10.03 -2.71
N CYS A 71 -0.49 10.28 -2.84
CA CYS A 71 -1.48 9.20 -2.91
C CYS A 71 -1.25 8.29 -4.12
N LEU A 72 -1.00 8.86 -5.30
CA LEU A 72 -0.74 8.13 -6.54
C LEU A 72 0.56 7.31 -6.43
N ARG A 73 1.63 7.86 -5.86
CA ARG A 73 2.90 7.17 -5.63
C ARG A 73 2.71 5.96 -4.70
N ILE A 74 2.11 6.15 -3.54
CA ILE A 74 1.85 5.07 -2.56
C ILE A 74 0.96 3.99 -3.19
N ALA A 75 -0.13 4.37 -3.86
CA ALA A 75 -1.04 3.43 -4.50
C ALA A 75 -0.33 2.58 -5.56
N THR A 76 0.56 3.18 -6.34
CA THR A 76 1.33 2.46 -7.37
C THR A 76 2.28 1.44 -6.74
N MET A 77 3.07 1.85 -5.75
CA MET A 77 3.96 0.95 -5.02
C MET A 77 3.18 -0.19 -4.34
N ALA A 78 2.03 0.13 -3.71
CA ALA A 78 1.16 -0.84 -3.07
C ALA A 78 0.57 -1.87 -4.04
N CYS A 79 0.38 -1.51 -5.31
CA CYS A 79 -0.20 -2.38 -6.32
C CYS A 79 0.82 -3.32 -6.99
N VAL A 80 2.13 -3.08 -6.82
CA VAL A 80 3.17 -3.95 -7.38
C VAL A 80 3.03 -5.41 -6.91
N PRO A 81 2.90 -5.72 -5.61
CA PRO A 81 2.80 -7.10 -5.15
C PRO A 81 1.53 -7.83 -5.63
N ILE A 82 0.49 -7.08 -6.02
CA ILE A 82 -0.81 -7.62 -6.42
C ILE A 82 -1.12 -7.43 -7.90
N LEU A 83 -0.14 -7.07 -8.73
CA LEU A 83 -0.35 -6.78 -10.15
C LEU A 83 -1.05 -7.94 -10.88
N GLU A 84 -0.65 -9.17 -10.57
CA GLU A 84 -1.26 -10.40 -11.12
C GLU A 84 -2.38 -10.96 -10.23
N LEU A 85 -2.41 -10.60 -8.95
CA LEU A 85 -3.37 -11.13 -7.99
C LEU A 85 -4.68 -10.34 -7.94
N GLY A 86 -4.60 -9.03 -8.22
CA GLY A 86 -5.73 -8.10 -8.17
C GLY A 86 -6.06 -7.57 -6.77
N LEU A 87 -6.92 -6.53 -6.73
CA LEU A 87 -7.24 -5.78 -5.51
C LEU A 87 -7.99 -6.56 -4.43
N ASP A 88 -8.62 -7.67 -4.78
CA ASP A 88 -9.36 -8.48 -3.82
C ASP A 88 -8.42 -9.14 -2.78
N TRP A 89 -7.12 -9.18 -3.07
CA TRP A 89 -6.10 -9.61 -2.12
C TRP A 89 -5.87 -8.61 -0.98
N TYR A 90 -6.33 -7.37 -1.13
CA TYR A 90 -6.31 -6.35 -0.09
C TYR A 90 -7.68 -6.12 0.57
N ASP A 91 -8.64 -7.04 0.45
CA ASP A 91 -9.89 -6.94 1.17
C ASP A 91 -9.67 -7.09 2.69
N GLY A 92 -10.54 -6.47 3.50
CA GLY A 92 -10.50 -6.57 4.95
C GLY A 92 -9.84 -5.40 5.69
N TRP A 93 -9.23 -4.44 4.98
CA TRP A 93 -8.70 -3.20 5.55
C TRP A 93 -8.92 -2.02 4.60
N TYR A 94 -8.80 -0.76 5.09
CA TYR A 94 -9.27 0.40 4.33
C TYR A 94 -8.34 1.60 4.30
N THR A 95 -7.41 1.74 5.25
CA THR A 95 -6.70 3.01 5.45
C THR A 95 -5.18 2.82 5.43
N VAL A 96 -4.51 3.71 4.72
CA VAL A 96 -3.08 3.99 4.87
C VAL A 96 -2.97 5.28 5.66
N ILE A 97 -2.21 5.30 6.74
CA ILE A 97 -1.88 6.50 7.52
C ILE A 97 -0.47 6.93 7.13
N LEU A 98 -0.31 8.18 6.70
CA LEU A 98 0.97 8.71 6.24
C LEU A 98 1.47 9.78 7.20
N TYR A 99 2.63 9.54 7.82
CA TYR A 99 3.39 10.50 8.58
C TYR A 99 4.45 11.16 7.70
N GLU A 100 4.92 12.36 8.08
CA GLU A 100 6.01 13.05 7.38
C GLU A 100 7.31 12.24 7.45
N GLY A 101 7.74 11.89 8.66
CA GLY A 101 8.94 11.09 8.94
C GLY A 101 8.61 9.84 9.73
N ASP A 102 9.65 9.18 10.19
CA ASP A 102 9.54 7.98 11.02
C ASP A 102 8.75 8.26 12.30
N PHE A 103 8.06 7.26 12.79
CA PHE A 103 7.14 7.40 13.92
C PHE A 103 7.44 6.36 15.01
N ILE A 104 7.07 6.71 16.24
CA ILE A 104 7.12 5.81 17.38
C ILE A 104 5.70 5.33 17.65
N PRO A 105 5.42 4.02 17.53
CA PRO A 105 4.09 3.48 17.84
C PRO A 105 3.74 3.78 19.31
N ASN A 106 2.56 4.34 19.56
CA ASN A 106 2.11 4.61 20.93
C ASN A 106 1.48 3.35 21.55
N ARG A 107 2.27 2.27 21.63
CA ARG A 107 1.86 1.01 22.25
C ARG A 107 3.08 0.29 22.85
N PRO A 108 2.90 -0.55 23.89
CA PRO A 108 3.95 -1.43 24.38
C PRO A 108 4.43 -2.36 23.26
N TRP A 109 5.73 -2.43 23.07
CA TRP A 109 6.36 -3.38 22.16
C TRP A 109 6.66 -4.67 22.92
N GLN A 110 6.23 -5.80 22.34
CA GLN A 110 6.57 -7.13 22.84
C GLN A 110 7.39 -7.86 21.78
N THR A 111 8.59 -8.31 22.13
CA THR A 111 9.39 -9.19 21.26
C THR A 111 8.79 -10.58 21.19
N GLU A 112 9.17 -11.36 20.16
CA GLU A 112 8.74 -12.77 20.00
C GLU A 112 9.05 -13.62 21.25
N ASP A 113 10.09 -13.26 22.00
CA ASP A 113 10.48 -13.90 23.28
C ASP A 113 9.61 -13.46 24.48
N GLY A 114 8.56 -12.66 24.26
CA GLY A 114 7.63 -12.23 25.29
C GLY A 114 8.11 -11.07 26.18
N VAL A 115 9.25 -10.46 25.90
CA VAL A 115 9.78 -9.34 26.67
C VAL A 115 9.08 -8.04 26.27
N VAL A 116 8.45 -7.38 27.23
CA VAL A 116 7.82 -6.06 27.04
C VAL A 116 8.87 -4.97 27.19
N HIS A 117 9.14 -4.23 26.13
CA HIS A 117 10.01 -3.07 26.17
C HIS A 117 9.21 -1.79 26.41
N ALA A 118 9.69 -0.94 27.34
CA ALA A 118 9.09 0.35 27.65
C ALA A 118 9.35 1.41 26.56
N SER A 119 10.32 1.17 25.67
CA SER A 119 10.63 2.04 24.52
C SER A 119 10.24 1.36 23.23
N SER A 120 9.30 1.94 22.48
CA SER A 120 8.95 1.46 21.14
C SER A 120 10.05 1.85 20.15
N PRO A 121 10.41 0.96 19.20
CA PRO A 121 11.37 1.30 18.14
C PRO A 121 10.80 2.40 17.25
N VAL A 122 11.68 3.19 16.63
CA VAL A 122 11.32 4.10 15.54
C VAL A 122 11.05 3.26 14.31
N LEU A 123 9.88 3.46 13.68
CA LEU A 123 9.44 2.67 12.55
C LEU A 123 9.27 3.52 11.30
N ALA A 124 9.72 3.00 10.15
CA ALA A 124 9.49 3.52 8.82
C ALA A 124 8.11 3.12 8.26
N GLY A 125 7.57 1.99 8.73
CA GLY A 125 6.26 1.46 8.36
C GLY A 125 5.74 0.46 9.39
N GLU A 126 4.45 0.18 9.34
CA GLU A 126 3.79 -0.84 10.14
C GLU A 126 2.48 -1.29 9.49
N ALA A 127 2.26 -2.59 9.37
CA ALA A 127 1.01 -3.16 8.87
C ALA A 127 0.27 -3.93 9.99
N TRP A 128 -0.96 -3.52 10.28
CA TRP A 128 -1.81 -4.19 11.27
C TRP A 128 -2.74 -5.19 10.61
N HIS A 129 -2.96 -6.34 11.22
CA HIS A 129 -3.74 -7.45 10.63
C HIS A 129 -5.07 -6.98 9.99
N GLN A 130 -5.98 -6.38 10.78
CA GLN A 130 -7.25 -5.81 10.29
C GLN A 130 -7.29 -4.28 10.33
N GLY A 131 -6.19 -3.64 10.72
CA GLY A 131 -6.06 -2.20 10.88
C GLY A 131 -5.42 -1.51 9.68
N PRO A 132 -4.99 -0.26 9.87
CA PRO A 132 -4.32 0.51 8.84
C PRO A 132 -2.93 -0.05 8.50
N VAL A 133 -2.40 0.42 7.37
CA VAL A 133 -0.97 0.45 7.10
C VAL A 133 -0.48 1.83 7.47
N ILE A 134 0.60 1.92 8.24
CA ILE A 134 1.22 3.19 8.63
C ILE A 134 2.54 3.31 7.87
N LEU A 135 2.83 4.48 7.32
CA LEU A 135 4.02 4.75 6.51
C LEU A 135 4.66 6.09 6.88
N SER A 136 5.98 6.15 6.79
CA SER A 136 6.78 7.37 6.76
C SER A 136 6.95 7.84 5.33
N TRP A 137 6.63 9.12 5.03
CA TRP A 137 6.82 9.68 3.69
C TRP A 137 8.30 9.78 3.32
N GLU A 138 9.18 10.13 4.26
CA GLU A 138 10.63 10.13 4.05
C GLU A 138 11.10 8.75 3.57
N SER A 139 10.67 7.68 4.23
CA SER A 139 11.00 6.30 3.82
C SER A 139 10.36 5.87 2.49
N VAL A 140 9.20 6.44 2.14
CA VAL A 140 8.60 6.26 0.80
C VAL A 140 9.46 6.90 -0.29
N LEU A 141 10.07 8.06 -0.02
CA LEU A 141 10.96 8.74 -0.98
C LEU A 141 12.27 7.98 -1.20
N GLU A 142 12.76 7.25 -0.20
CA GLU A 142 13.97 6.42 -0.29
C GLU A 142 13.74 5.10 -1.05
N ALA A 143 12.51 4.80 -1.44
CA ALA A 143 12.15 3.59 -2.17
C ALA A 143 12.94 3.48 -3.50
N GLY A 144 13.61 2.35 -3.69
CA GLY A 144 14.41 2.09 -4.91
C GLY A 144 15.91 2.00 -4.67
N GLN A 145 16.38 2.27 -3.45
CA GLN A 145 17.79 2.09 -3.04
C GLN A 145 18.02 0.71 -2.37
N GLY A 146 17.36 -0.33 -2.89
CA GLY A 146 17.45 -1.69 -2.34
C GLY A 146 16.34 -2.03 -1.35
N SER A 147 15.53 -1.06 -0.93
CA SER A 147 14.37 -1.26 -0.06
C SER A 147 13.15 -0.46 -0.57
N ASN A 148 11.95 -0.89 -0.16
CA ASN A 148 10.72 -0.17 -0.41
C ASN A 148 9.73 -0.46 0.72
N VAL A 149 9.57 0.52 1.62
CA VAL A 149 8.72 0.38 2.80
C VAL A 149 7.26 0.07 2.42
N VAL A 150 6.74 0.66 1.34
CA VAL A 150 5.35 0.41 0.92
C VAL A 150 5.16 -1.05 0.50
N ILE A 151 6.05 -1.57 -0.36
CA ILE A 151 6.00 -2.97 -0.82
C ILE A 151 6.19 -3.91 0.37
N HIS A 152 7.07 -3.58 1.31
CA HIS A 152 7.31 -4.36 2.52
C HIS A 152 6.03 -4.49 3.36
N GLU A 153 5.41 -3.38 3.73
CA GLU A 153 4.18 -3.39 4.53
C GLU A 153 2.99 -4.03 3.80
N MET A 154 2.90 -3.84 2.48
CA MET A 154 1.87 -4.50 1.68
C MET A 154 2.08 -6.02 1.59
N SER A 155 3.34 -6.48 1.62
CA SER A 155 3.65 -7.92 1.69
C SER A 155 3.19 -8.52 3.01
N HIS A 156 3.34 -7.81 4.13
CA HIS A 156 2.74 -8.23 5.40
C HIS A 156 1.20 -8.33 5.32
N LYS A 157 0.53 -7.41 4.62
CA LYS A 157 -0.92 -7.52 4.40
C LYS A 157 -1.32 -8.77 3.63
N LEU A 158 -0.52 -9.21 2.68
CA LEU A 158 -0.76 -10.46 1.94
C LEU A 158 -0.53 -11.69 2.83
N ASP A 159 0.54 -11.67 3.60
CA ASP A 159 0.91 -12.75 4.52
C ASP A 159 -0.15 -12.94 5.61
N MET A 160 -0.61 -11.86 6.23
CA MET A 160 -1.64 -11.89 7.28
C MET A 160 -3.05 -12.32 6.82
N ARG A 161 -3.27 -12.58 5.53
CA ARG A 161 -4.61 -12.75 4.99
C ARG A 161 -5.39 -13.94 5.56
N ARG A 162 -4.72 -15.01 5.97
CA ARG A 162 -5.38 -16.23 6.47
C ARG A 162 -5.03 -16.64 7.90
N ASN A 163 -3.76 -16.61 8.28
CA ASN A 163 -3.31 -17.24 9.54
C ASN A 163 -2.34 -16.39 10.36
N GLY A 164 -2.35 -15.06 10.17
CA GLY A 164 -1.32 -14.18 10.76
C GLY A 164 -0.03 -14.21 9.96
N ALA A 165 0.87 -13.27 10.25
CA ALA A 165 2.14 -13.13 9.57
C ALA A 165 3.07 -14.31 9.91
N ASN A 166 3.35 -15.16 8.93
CA ASN A 166 4.23 -16.31 9.05
C ASN A 166 5.31 -16.37 7.96
N GLY A 167 5.42 -15.30 7.15
CA GLY A 167 6.37 -15.19 6.04
C GLY A 167 5.97 -15.96 4.78
N ALA A 168 4.76 -16.52 4.75
CA ALA A 168 4.27 -17.32 3.63
C ALA A 168 2.83 -16.89 3.25
N PRO A 169 2.65 -15.98 2.27
CA PRO A 169 1.32 -15.61 1.81
C PRO A 169 0.55 -16.84 1.33
N PRO A 170 -0.78 -16.87 1.52
CA PRO A 170 -1.59 -18.03 1.18
C PRO A 170 -1.50 -18.33 -0.32
N LEU A 171 -1.17 -19.55 -0.66
CA LEU A 171 -1.19 -20.01 -2.05
C LEU A 171 -2.61 -20.03 -2.59
N HIS A 172 -2.76 -19.75 -3.89
CA HIS A 172 -4.05 -19.88 -4.55
C HIS A 172 -4.50 -21.35 -4.51
N PRO A 173 -5.79 -21.65 -4.21
CA PRO A 173 -6.29 -23.01 -4.32
C PRO A 173 -6.12 -23.48 -5.78
N GLY A 174 -5.19 -24.39 -6.03
CA GLY A 174 -4.90 -24.91 -7.37
C GLY A 174 -3.45 -24.77 -7.84
N MET A 175 -2.54 -24.26 -6.99
CA MET A 175 -1.09 -24.42 -7.18
C MET A 175 -0.54 -25.49 -6.27
#